data_04f21601c61a4e6642395fb2e242b643
#
_entry.id   04f21601c61a4e6642395fb2e242b643
#
_cell.length_a   1.000
_cell.length_b   1.000
_cell.length_c   1.000
_cell.angle_alpha   90.00
_cell.angle_beta   90.00
_cell.angle_gamma   90.00
#
_symmetry.space_group_name_H-M   'P 1'
#
loop_
_entity.id
_entity.type
_entity.pdbx_description
1 polymer ?
#
loop_
_entity_poly.entity_id
_entity_poly.type
_entity_poly.pdbx_seq_one_letter_code
_entity_poly.pdbx_strand_id
1 'polypeptide(L)'
;NQLIHNAKWGQKGNFVDVPTDCPQRDERYGWTGDAQIFSGTACFNMDTYAFYTKYGKDIYAEQQKLNGSVPDVVPVANYPGDASTAWGEAATVIPWNVYLHYGDKGILKRQYASMKAWVDYMKGEDDRSGGKRLWQSGFHYGDWLALDGNVEGGVYGATDPHLIASGYYYHSTMIVAKAAKILGKEADAEAYRTLAEEIRNAFIREYFTPAGNLSVDTMTAYVVVLYMGLTPDYAYERVCRGLLNKLKKNRYHLNTGFVGTPYLCRMLSENGMNDLAYHLLLEKGFPGWLYEVLMGATTVWERWNSVLPDGKISGTEMNSLNHYAYGSIVEWMYRNMLGIQPMEEGAGFKKFRVAPAPNYQISWAKGCLRSAAGMIKSSWRIDGKKLKIIVTVPFDAEAEIALPDADVNEIRRLLGAGENAMQRQPGAGEGCGDSDAGRVSSTQGGSSADAVCESSDSNNSGIRRITQTGSSVTVEAEAGTYVFEYEPTKPYRKVYSIDSPMEELMENPKTRKILEENYLCRFKNIPFEKELFTLEELMNGPFTSLPREEWEALDAKLRNC
;
A
#
# COMPACT_ATOMS: atom_id res chain seq x y z
N ASN A 1 8.51 1.07 -14.96
CA ASN A 1 8.93 -0.32 -15.24
C ASN A 1 10.21 -0.68 -14.49
N GLN A 2 11.22 0.23 -14.47
CA GLN A 2 12.51 -0.08 -13.83
C GLN A 2 12.36 -0.38 -12.32
N LEU A 3 11.56 0.38 -11.58
CA LEU A 3 11.31 0.12 -10.15
C LEU A 3 10.76 -1.29 -9.88
N ILE A 4 9.79 -1.75 -10.69
CA ILE A 4 9.24 -3.11 -10.56
C ILE A 4 10.34 -4.16 -10.89
N HIS A 5 11.15 -3.90 -11.90
CA HIS A 5 12.30 -4.74 -12.22
C HIS A 5 13.27 -4.81 -11.03
N ASN A 6 13.62 -3.67 -10.43
CA ASN A 6 14.51 -3.59 -9.28
C ASN A 6 13.96 -4.35 -8.07
N ALA A 7 12.66 -4.19 -7.77
CA ALA A 7 12.01 -4.93 -6.68
C ALA A 7 12.03 -6.45 -6.91
N LYS A 8 11.80 -6.92 -8.14
CA LYS A 8 11.89 -8.34 -8.50
C LYS A 8 13.32 -8.87 -8.44
N TRP A 9 14.29 -8.10 -8.91
CA TRP A 9 15.70 -8.52 -8.84
C TRP A 9 16.21 -8.51 -7.40
N GLY A 10 15.84 -7.53 -6.60
CA GLY A 10 16.12 -7.53 -5.17
C GLY A 10 15.55 -8.77 -4.49
N GLN A 11 14.28 -9.12 -4.76
CA GLN A 11 13.69 -10.35 -4.23
C GLN A 11 14.44 -11.61 -4.69
N LYS A 12 14.77 -11.76 -5.98
CA LYS A 12 15.51 -12.90 -6.52
C LYS A 12 16.90 -13.04 -5.90
N GLY A 13 17.59 -11.91 -5.70
CA GLY A 13 18.94 -11.91 -5.12
C GLY A 13 18.96 -12.25 -3.62
N ASN A 14 17.87 -11.96 -2.92
CA ASN A 14 17.76 -12.15 -1.47
C ASN A 14 17.04 -13.46 -1.08
N PHE A 15 16.10 -13.96 -1.90
CA PHE A 15 15.32 -15.17 -1.61
C PHE A 15 16.01 -16.42 -2.15
N VAL A 16 17.12 -16.84 -1.52
CA VAL A 16 17.89 -18.01 -1.94
C VAL A 16 17.50 -19.24 -1.12
N ASP A 17 17.66 -19.20 0.20
CA ASP A 17 17.23 -20.26 1.12
C ASP A 17 16.33 -19.70 2.21
N VAL A 18 16.70 -18.54 2.74
CA VAL A 18 15.90 -17.69 3.64
C VAL A 18 15.78 -16.30 3.03
N PRO A 19 14.83 -15.46 3.46
CA PRO A 19 14.70 -14.08 2.97
C PRO A 19 15.80 -13.21 3.57
N THR A 20 17.01 -13.30 3.02
CA THR A 20 18.17 -12.50 3.45
C THR A 20 17.94 -11.02 3.22
N ASP A 21 18.29 -10.18 4.17
CA ASP A 21 18.20 -8.71 4.09
C ASP A 21 19.13 -8.13 3.01
N CYS A 22 20.40 -8.54 3.02
CA CYS A 22 21.43 -8.10 2.10
C CYS A 22 22.39 -9.24 1.73
N PRO A 23 22.47 -9.66 0.45
CA PRO A 23 23.27 -10.83 0.07
C PRO A 23 24.75 -10.51 -0.15
N GLN A 24 25.12 -9.23 -0.33
CA GLN A 24 26.41 -8.80 -0.83
C GLN A 24 27.43 -8.34 0.24
N ARG A 25 26.98 -8.14 1.48
CA ARG A 25 27.88 -7.75 2.60
C ARG A 25 27.93 -8.84 3.68
N ASP A 26 28.81 -8.71 4.67
CA ASP A 26 29.00 -9.67 5.75
C ASP A 26 27.91 -9.61 6.83
N GLU A 27 26.68 -9.75 6.40
CA GLU A 27 25.47 -9.91 7.20
C GLU A 27 24.71 -11.13 6.73
N ARG A 28 23.90 -11.04 5.66
CA ARG A 28 23.19 -12.15 5.00
C ARG A 28 22.25 -12.89 5.96
N TYR A 29 21.57 -12.16 6.82
CA TYR A 29 20.65 -12.73 7.80
C TYR A 29 19.22 -12.75 7.29
N GLY A 30 18.47 -13.78 7.69
CA GLY A 30 17.03 -13.87 7.44
C GLY A 30 16.27 -13.00 8.43
N TRP A 31 16.33 -11.66 8.26
CA TRP A 31 15.61 -10.72 9.09
C TRP A 31 14.11 -10.90 8.94
N THR A 32 13.44 -11.18 10.07
CA THR A 32 12.01 -11.49 10.09
C THR A 32 11.15 -10.25 9.81
N GLY A 33 11.60 -9.07 10.21
CA GLY A 33 10.93 -7.81 9.92
C GLY A 33 10.81 -7.54 8.42
N ASP A 34 11.94 -7.62 7.71
CA ASP A 34 12.00 -7.47 6.25
C ASP A 34 11.09 -8.46 5.54
N ALA A 35 11.19 -9.74 5.94
CA ALA A 35 10.37 -10.81 5.38
C ALA A 35 8.88 -10.55 5.57
N GLN A 36 8.49 -10.07 6.75
CA GLN A 36 7.11 -9.78 7.11
C GLN A 36 6.52 -8.67 6.26
N ILE A 37 7.17 -7.49 6.23
CA ILE A 37 6.64 -6.30 5.53
C ILE A 37 6.61 -6.45 4.01
N PHE A 38 7.44 -7.31 3.47
CA PHE A 38 7.53 -7.56 2.03
C PHE A 38 6.70 -8.77 1.57
N SER A 39 6.15 -9.58 2.47
CA SER A 39 5.51 -10.87 2.13
C SER A 39 4.35 -10.74 1.14
N GLY A 40 3.54 -9.69 1.23
CA GLY A 40 2.47 -9.41 0.27
C GLY A 40 3.03 -9.14 -1.13
N THR A 41 4.02 -8.26 -1.25
CA THR A 41 4.74 -7.99 -2.50
C THR A 41 5.39 -9.24 -3.07
N ALA A 42 6.03 -10.04 -2.22
CA ALA A 42 6.70 -11.26 -2.64
C ALA A 42 5.74 -12.24 -3.34
N CYS A 43 4.54 -12.41 -2.77
CA CYS A 43 3.50 -13.28 -3.35
C CYS A 43 2.92 -12.74 -4.68
N PHE A 44 2.93 -11.42 -4.89
CA PHE A 44 2.56 -10.84 -6.18
C PHE A 44 3.66 -10.99 -7.24
N ASN A 45 4.90 -10.88 -6.84
CA ASN A 45 6.04 -10.86 -7.76
C ASN A 45 6.37 -12.23 -8.36
N MET A 46 6.25 -13.30 -7.56
CA MET A 46 6.61 -14.66 -7.96
C MET A 46 5.93 -15.71 -7.09
N ASP A 47 6.04 -16.98 -7.48
CA ASP A 47 5.56 -18.09 -6.65
C ASP A 47 6.49 -18.29 -5.44
N THR A 48 6.00 -17.93 -4.27
CA THR A 48 6.72 -17.99 -2.99
C THR A 48 6.17 -19.06 -2.05
N TYR A 49 5.21 -19.87 -2.49
CA TYR A 49 4.55 -20.85 -1.63
C TYR A 49 5.52 -21.82 -0.95
N ALA A 50 6.40 -22.45 -1.75
CA ALA A 50 7.37 -23.41 -1.23
C ALA A 50 8.41 -22.71 -0.32
N PHE A 51 8.88 -21.53 -0.74
CA PHE A 51 9.85 -20.73 -0.02
C PHE A 51 9.34 -20.33 1.38
N TYR A 52 8.18 -19.72 1.47
CA TYR A 52 7.59 -19.34 2.76
C TYR A 52 7.10 -20.54 3.58
N THR A 53 6.74 -21.66 2.94
CA THR A 53 6.44 -22.89 3.68
C THR A 53 7.70 -23.43 4.38
N LYS A 54 8.87 -23.35 3.74
CA LYS A 54 10.15 -23.70 4.36
C LYS A 54 10.50 -22.72 5.47
N TYR A 55 10.49 -21.43 5.17
CA TYR A 55 10.86 -20.39 6.14
C TYR A 55 9.97 -20.40 7.39
N GLY A 56 8.67 -20.65 7.25
CA GLY A 56 7.77 -20.82 8.38
C GLY A 56 8.12 -22.01 9.28
N LYS A 57 8.70 -23.09 8.72
CA LYS A 57 9.21 -24.22 9.54
C LYS A 57 10.45 -23.80 10.32
N ASP A 58 11.32 -23.02 9.71
CA ASP A 58 12.53 -22.52 10.37
C ASP A 58 12.16 -21.58 11.53
N ILE A 59 11.22 -20.65 11.30
CA ILE A 59 10.68 -19.77 12.36
C ILE A 59 10.14 -20.62 13.52
N TYR A 60 9.32 -21.64 13.24
CA TYR A 60 8.73 -22.46 14.29
C TYR A 60 9.79 -23.28 15.05
N ALA A 61 10.79 -23.78 14.37
CA ALA A 61 11.88 -24.53 15.01
C ALA A 61 12.70 -23.68 15.99
N GLU A 62 12.97 -22.42 15.65
CA GLU A 62 13.64 -21.49 16.55
C GLU A 62 12.71 -21.05 17.70
N GLN A 63 11.46 -20.75 17.40
CA GLN A 63 10.44 -20.34 18.34
C GLN A 63 10.23 -21.36 19.48
N GLN A 64 10.31 -22.67 19.17
CA GLN A 64 10.19 -23.75 20.16
C GLN A 64 11.31 -23.69 21.22
N LYS A 65 12.48 -23.16 20.88
CA LYS A 65 13.61 -22.99 21.81
C LYS A 65 13.47 -21.73 22.67
N LEU A 66 12.61 -20.80 22.28
CA LEU A 66 12.49 -19.46 22.83
C LEU A 66 11.13 -19.19 23.51
N ASN A 67 10.47 -20.25 24.03
CA ASN A 67 9.18 -20.14 24.73
C ASN A 67 8.09 -19.41 23.93
N GLY A 68 8.05 -19.58 22.63
CA GLY A 68 7.08 -18.96 21.75
C GLY A 68 7.49 -17.59 21.18
N SER A 69 8.59 -17.03 21.65
CA SER A 69 9.20 -15.84 21.05
C SER A 69 9.70 -16.11 19.64
N VAL A 70 9.51 -15.17 18.74
CA VAL A 70 10.09 -15.21 17.39
C VAL A 70 11.36 -14.37 17.38
N PRO A 71 12.50 -14.95 17.01
CA PRO A 71 13.75 -14.18 16.94
C PRO A 71 13.72 -13.18 15.78
N ASP A 72 14.51 -12.12 15.89
CA ASP A 72 14.59 -11.08 14.85
C ASP A 72 15.25 -11.62 13.57
N VAL A 73 16.09 -12.65 13.69
CA VAL A 73 16.81 -13.32 12.59
C VAL A 73 16.51 -14.82 12.60
N VAL A 74 16.15 -15.39 11.47
CA VAL A 74 15.90 -16.83 11.31
C VAL A 74 16.63 -17.39 10.08
N PRO A 75 17.46 -18.41 10.21
CA PRO A 75 17.88 -19.06 11.47
C PRO A 75 18.65 -18.12 12.39
N VAL A 76 18.57 -18.39 13.70
CA VAL A 76 19.37 -17.68 14.70
C VAL A 76 20.85 -17.97 14.44
N ALA A 77 21.60 -16.89 14.16
CA ALA A 77 23.05 -16.98 14.02
C ALA A 77 23.75 -16.69 15.37
N ASN A 78 24.38 -15.52 15.49
CA ASN A 78 25.06 -15.12 16.72
C ASN A 78 24.23 -14.18 17.60
N TYR A 79 23.04 -13.78 17.13
CA TYR A 79 22.16 -12.83 17.80
C TYR A 79 20.70 -13.27 17.69
N PRO A 80 20.07 -13.74 18.76
CA PRO A 80 18.67 -14.18 18.74
C PRO A 80 17.69 -13.00 18.60
N GLY A 81 18.08 -11.78 18.98
CA GLY A 81 17.21 -10.64 19.09
C GLY A 81 16.34 -10.64 20.34
N ASP A 82 15.54 -9.60 20.49
CA ASP A 82 14.72 -9.34 21.68
C ASP A 82 13.21 -9.58 21.46
N ALA A 83 12.82 -10.31 20.43
CA ALA A 83 11.41 -10.52 20.06
C ALA A 83 10.69 -9.20 19.71
N SER A 84 11.27 -8.41 18.82
CA SER A 84 10.73 -7.11 18.46
C SER A 84 9.45 -7.19 17.66
N THR A 85 8.51 -6.27 17.92
CA THR A 85 7.32 -6.08 17.08
C THR A 85 7.70 -5.70 15.65
N ALA A 86 6.83 -5.98 14.69
CA ALA A 86 7.00 -5.91 13.24
C ALA A 86 7.99 -6.96 12.68
N TRP A 87 8.86 -7.53 13.52
CA TRP A 87 9.76 -8.65 13.19
C TRP A 87 9.09 -9.99 13.53
N GLY A 88 8.71 -10.20 14.76
CA GLY A 88 8.07 -11.44 15.20
C GLY A 88 6.74 -11.76 14.49
N GLU A 89 6.09 -10.76 13.94
CA GLU A 89 4.89 -10.92 13.13
C GLU A 89 5.09 -11.73 11.84
N ALA A 90 6.34 -12.03 11.48
CA ALA A 90 6.63 -13.01 10.44
C ALA A 90 5.90 -14.35 10.68
N ALA A 91 5.74 -14.75 11.94
CA ALA A 91 5.01 -15.97 12.31
C ALA A 91 3.51 -15.93 12.00
N THR A 92 2.89 -14.75 11.91
CA THR A 92 1.43 -14.59 11.67
C THR A 92 1.12 -14.03 10.29
N VAL A 93 1.80 -12.97 9.87
CA VAL A 93 1.50 -12.23 8.64
C VAL A 93 1.95 -13.01 7.39
N ILE A 94 3.11 -13.67 7.42
CA ILE A 94 3.59 -14.43 6.26
C ILE A 94 2.63 -15.59 5.92
N PRO A 95 2.28 -16.52 6.85
CA PRO A 95 1.35 -17.59 6.51
C PRO A 95 -0.05 -17.10 6.14
N TRP A 96 -0.48 -15.96 6.68
CA TRP A 96 -1.74 -15.33 6.30
C TRP A 96 -1.71 -14.82 4.85
N ASN A 97 -0.67 -14.08 4.45
CA ASN A 97 -0.50 -13.62 3.07
C ASN A 97 -0.38 -14.79 2.08
N VAL A 98 0.39 -15.82 2.44
CA VAL A 98 0.48 -17.05 1.63
C VAL A 98 -0.88 -17.71 1.46
N TYR A 99 -1.68 -17.80 2.55
CA TYR A 99 -3.04 -18.32 2.46
C TYR A 99 -3.92 -17.50 1.53
N LEU A 100 -3.92 -16.18 1.66
CA LEU A 100 -4.71 -15.29 0.81
C LEU A 100 -4.36 -15.44 -0.68
N HIS A 101 -3.08 -15.58 -0.99
CA HIS A 101 -2.61 -15.67 -2.38
C HIS A 101 -2.78 -17.05 -3.02
N TYR A 102 -2.65 -18.13 -2.24
CA TYR A 102 -2.67 -19.50 -2.78
C TYR A 102 -3.92 -20.31 -2.41
N GLY A 103 -4.71 -19.88 -1.42
CA GLY A 103 -5.96 -20.53 -1.00
C GLY A 103 -5.77 -21.87 -0.27
N ASP A 104 -4.53 -22.26 0.00
CA ASP A 104 -4.25 -23.53 0.70
C ASP A 104 -4.38 -23.38 2.21
N LYS A 105 -5.46 -23.92 2.77
CA LYS A 105 -5.65 -24.02 4.23
C LYS A 105 -4.55 -24.85 4.92
N GLY A 106 -3.81 -25.66 4.16
CA GLY A 106 -2.71 -26.48 4.66
C GLY A 106 -1.57 -25.64 5.23
N ILE A 107 -1.30 -24.43 4.67
CA ILE A 107 -0.29 -23.52 5.24
C ILE A 107 -0.72 -23.04 6.63
N LEU A 108 -1.96 -22.63 6.80
CA LEU A 108 -2.50 -22.22 8.10
C LEU A 108 -2.44 -23.39 9.10
N LYS A 109 -2.84 -24.60 8.66
CA LYS A 109 -2.81 -25.79 9.51
C LYS A 109 -1.40 -26.10 10.01
N ARG A 110 -0.40 -26.02 9.12
CA ARG A 110 1.01 -26.28 9.46
C ARG A 110 1.61 -25.21 10.38
N GLN A 111 1.23 -23.95 10.18
CA GLN A 111 1.79 -22.81 10.91
C GLN A 111 0.96 -22.40 12.15
N TYR A 112 -0.22 -22.97 12.35
CA TYR A 112 -1.13 -22.54 13.41
C TYR A 112 -0.50 -22.54 14.80
N ALA A 113 0.30 -23.54 15.11
CA ALA A 113 0.99 -23.63 16.41
C ALA A 113 2.00 -22.48 16.59
N SER A 114 2.73 -22.13 15.54
CA SER A 114 3.66 -20.99 15.54
C SER A 114 2.91 -19.65 15.66
N MET A 115 1.86 -19.46 14.87
CA MET A 115 1.02 -18.26 14.92
C MET A 115 0.44 -18.02 16.32
N LYS A 116 -0.10 -19.09 16.90
CA LYS A 116 -0.67 -19.08 18.26
C LYS A 116 0.40 -18.77 19.31
N ALA A 117 1.56 -19.43 19.24
CA ALA A 117 2.64 -19.26 20.19
C ALA A 117 3.16 -17.81 20.23
N TRP A 118 3.22 -17.13 19.07
CA TRP A 118 3.61 -15.73 19.00
C TRP A 118 2.60 -14.81 19.72
N VAL A 119 1.30 -14.99 19.47
CA VAL A 119 0.26 -14.19 20.15
C VAL A 119 0.23 -14.49 21.64
N ASP A 120 0.38 -15.75 22.04
CA ASP A 120 0.44 -16.14 23.46
C ASP A 120 1.70 -15.57 24.13
N TYR A 121 2.82 -15.45 23.41
CA TYR A 121 4.03 -14.79 23.91
C TYR A 121 3.76 -13.30 24.17
N MET A 122 3.23 -12.55 23.18
CA MET A 122 2.87 -11.14 23.36
C MET A 122 1.89 -10.93 24.52
N LYS A 123 0.89 -11.80 24.63
CA LYS A 123 -0.03 -11.78 25.76
C LYS A 123 0.69 -12.03 27.10
N GLY A 124 1.66 -12.93 27.12
CA GLY A 124 2.47 -13.19 28.30
C GLY A 124 3.33 -11.97 28.70
N GLU A 125 3.87 -11.23 27.73
CA GLU A 125 4.61 -9.98 27.98
C GLU A 125 3.67 -8.91 28.57
N ASP A 126 2.48 -8.74 27.98
CA ASP A 126 1.45 -7.85 28.50
C ASP A 126 1.05 -8.24 29.92
N ASP A 127 0.74 -9.52 30.19
CA ASP A 127 0.34 -9.99 31.51
C ASP A 127 1.45 -9.76 32.57
N ARG A 128 2.74 -9.95 32.22
CA ARG A 128 3.88 -9.66 33.08
C ARG A 128 4.07 -8.17 33.37
N SER A 129 3.70 -7.31 32.42
CA SER A 129 3.80 -5.85 32.53
C SER A 129 2.54 -5.20 33.14
N GLY A 130 1.57 -5.99 33.60
CA GLY A 130 0.39 -5.52 34.31
C GLY A 130 -0.96 -5.82 33.65
N GLY A 131 -1.00 -6.53 32.53
CA GLY A 131 -2.23 -7.02 31.89
C GLY A 131 -3.14 -5.92 31.36
N LYS A 132 -2.56 -4.86 30.80
CA LYS A 132 -3.31 -3.70 30.28
C LYS A 132 -3.93 -3.91 28.92
N ARG A 133 -3.66 -5.04 28.27
CA ARG A 133 -3.97 -5.34 26.87
C ARG A 133 -3.23 -4.42 25.90
N LEU A 134 -1.99 -4.07 26.27
CA LEU A 134 -1.05 -3.29 25.48
C LEU A 134 0.33 -3.90 25.62
N TRP A 135 1.12 -3.90 24.55
CA TRP A 135 2.50 -4.32 24.63
C TRP A 135 3.41 -3.09 24.76
N GLN A 136 3.68 -2.73 26.01
CA GLN A 136 4.43 -1.51 26.38
C GLN A 136 5.76 -1.84 27.10
N SER A 137 6.37 -2.99 26.78
CA SER A 137 7.61 -3.45 27.40
C SER A 137 8.55 -4.07 26.38
N GLY A 138 9.82 -4.15 26.73
CA GLY A 138 10.86 -4.71 25.88
C GLY A 138 11.44 -3.72 24.87
N PHE A 139 12.37 -4.21 24.06
CA PHE A 139 12.98 -3.46 22.97
C PHE A 139 12.20 -3.68 21.67
N HIS A 140 11.96 -2.60 20.94
CA HIS A 140 11.36 -2.65 19.61
C HIS A 140 12.10 -1.69 18.67
N TYR A 141 12.33 -2.10 17.43
CA TYR A 141 12.99 -1.28 16.40
C TYR A 141 12.15 -0.06 15.97
N GLY A 142 10.85 -0.06 16.27
CA GLY A 142 9.96 1.01 15.85
C GLY A 142 9.83 1.09 14.34
N ASP A 143 9.71 2.30 13.79
CA ASP A 143 9.75 2.52 12.34
C ASP A 143 11.20 2.65 11.87
N TRP A 144 11.84 1.51 11.65
CA TRP A 144 13.26 1.41 11.30
C TRP A 144 13.59 2.17 10.02
N LEU A 145 14.67 2.95 10.07
CA LEU A 145 15.16 3.81 8.99
C LEU A 145 14.17 4.90 8.52
N ALA A 146 13.18 5.26 9.35
CA ALA A 146 12.37 6.44 9.10
C ALA A 146 13.22 7.73 9.20
N LEU A 147 12.83 8.73 8.41
CA LEU A 147 13.57 9.99 8.29
C LEU A 147 13.10 11.07 9.28
N ASP A 148 12.13 10.77 10.13
CA ASP A 148 11.58 11.67 11.16
C ASP A 148 12.21 11.48 12.55
N GLY A 149 13.27 10.69 12.66
CA GLY A 149 13.97 10.41 13.92
C GLY A 149 14.58 11.66 14.55
N ASN A 150 14.73 11.63 15.88
CA ASN A 150 15.24 12.76 16.66
C ASN A 150 16.78 12.93 16.58
N VAL A 151 17.47 11.98 15.95
CA VAL A 151 18.95 12.00 15.81
C VAL A 151 19.28 12.02 14.34
N GLU A 152 20.03 13.03 13.91
CA GLU A 152 20.50 13.12 12.52
C GLU A 152 21.35 11.90 12.16
N GLY A 153 20.99 11.24 11.06
CA GLY A 153 21.61 9.96 10.64
C GLY A 153 21.24 8.76 11.51
N GLY A 154 20.32 8.91 12.47
CA GLY A 154 19.81 7.83 13.30
C GLY A 154 18.98 6.82 12.48
N VAL A 155 18.74 5.67 13.10
CA VAL A 155 18.03 4.55 12.46
C VAL A 155 16.61 4.38 12.98
N TYR A 156 16.27 5.00 14.11
CA TYR A 156 14.97 4.90 14.76
C TYR A 156 14.10 6.10 14.39
N GLY A 157 12.89 5.82 13.90
CA GLY A 157 11.88 6.86 13.63
C GLY A 157 11.31 7.47 14.92
N ALA A 158 10.60 8.59 14.78
CA ALA A 158 9.98 9.32 15.89
C ALA A 158 8.69 8.65 16.43
N THR A 159 8.14 7.67 15.73
CA THR A 159 6.92 6.98 16.16
C THR A 159 7.20 6.13 17.38
N ASP A 160 6.37 6.29 18.42
CA ASP A 160 6.45 5.49 19.63
C ASP A 160 6.44 3.98 19.30
N PRO A 161 7.51 3.23 19.61
CA PRO A 161 7.59 1.81 19.30
C PRO A 161 6.53 0.97 20.03
N HIS A 162 6.02 1.42 21.17
CA HIS A 162 4.96 0.73 21.90
C HIS A 162 3.58 0.92 21.28
N LEU A 163 3.34 2.04 20.58
CA LEU A 163 2.15 2.18 19.73
C LEU A 163 2.18 1.13 18.62
N ILE A 164 3.33 0.98 17.95
CA ILE A 164 3.52 -0.03 16.90
C ILE A 164 3.34 -1.43 17.48
N ALA A 165 3.97 -1.72 18.61
CA ALA A 165 3.89 -3.03 19.27
C ALA A 165 2.45 -3.40 19.67
N SER A 166 1.72 -2.47 20.27
CA SER A 166 0.32 -2.69 20.62
C SER A 166 -0.59 -2.83 19.41
N GLY A 167 -0.28 -2.11 18.31
CA GLY A 167 -0.97 -2.25 17.03
C GLY A 167 -0.78 -3.64 16.41
N TYR A 168 0.45 -4.14 16.37
CA TYR A 168 0.75 -5.48 15.85
C TYR A 168 0.26 -6.59 16.76
N TYR A 169 0.22 -6.38 18.08
CA TYR A 169 -0.42 -7.32 19.01
C TYR A 169 -1.89 -7.52 18.65
N TYR A 170 -2.63 -6.44 18.39
CA TYR A 170 -3.99 -6.52 17.85
C TYR A 170 -4.06 -7.23 16.51
N HIS A 171 -3.23 -6.82 15.55
CA HIS A 171 -3.26 -7.32 14.19
C HIS A 171 -2.98 -8.83 14.11
N SER A 172 -1.94 -9.30 14.80
CA SER A 172 -1.60 -10.72 14.89
C SER A 172 -2.68 -11.53 15.58
N THR A 173 -3.29 -11.00 16.65
CA THR A 173 -4.39 -11.65 17.37
C THR A 173 -5.61 -11.84 16.45
N MET A 174 -5.96 -10.82 15.64
CA MET A 174 -7.02 -10.92 14.65
C MET A 174 -6.72 -11.97 13.56
N ILE A 175 -5.48 -12.02 13.09
CA ILE A 175 -5.05 -13.04 12.11
C ILE A 175 -5.21 -14.44 12.69
N VAL A 176 -4.79 -14.67 13.94
CA VAL A 176 -4.93 -15.98 14.61
C VAL A 176 -6.42 -16.35 14.80
N ALA A 177 -7.26 -15.41 15.20
CA ALA A 177 -8.72 -15.63 15.30
C ALA A 177 -9.33 -16.06 13.97
N LYS A 178 -8.98 -15.38 12.87
CA LYS A 178 -9.42 -15.72 11.50
C LYS A 178 -8.89 -17.09 11.05
N ALA A 179 -7.61 -17.36 11.28
CA ALA A 179 -7.01 -18.65 10.96
C ALA A 179 -7.67 -19.80 11.74
N ALA A 180 -7.95 -19.61 13.03
CA ALA A 180 -8.67 -20.56 13.86
C ALA A 180 -10.06 -20.88 13.29
N LYS A 181 -10.82 -19.83 12.91
CA LYS A 181 -12.14 -19.99 12.29
C LYS A 181 -12.08 -20.80 10.99
N ILE A 182 -11.12 -20.48 10.10
CA ILE A 182 -10.93 -21.20 8.84
C ILE A 182 -10.58 -22.68 9.06
N LEU A 183 -9.87 -22.98 10.15
CA LEU A 183 -9.47 -24.34 10.54
C LEU A 183 -10.53 -25.08 11.37
N GLY A 184 -11.69 -24.47 11.65
CA GLY A 184 -12.75 -25.06 12.48
C GLY A 184 -12.40 -25.18 13.97
N LYS A 185 -11.49 -24.34 14.46
CA LYS A 185 -11.07 -24.28 15.89
C LYS A 185 -11.89 -23.21 16.61
N GLU A 186 -13.19 -23.47 16.79
CA GLU A 186 -14.16 -22.47 17.23
C GLU A 186 -13.80 -21.87 18.62
N ALA A 187 -13.32 -22.68 19.57
CA ALA A 187 -12.93 -22.19 20.90
C ALA A 187 -11.75 -21.20 20.82
N ASP A 188 -10.73 -21.49 20.00
CA ASP A 188 -9.60 -20.60 19.77
C ASP A 188 -10.06 -19.34 19.01
N ALA A 189 -10.91 -19.51 17.99
CA ALA A 189 -11.43 -18.40 17.21
C ALA A 189 -12.15 -17.37 18.10
N GLU A 190 -12.99 -17.82 19.01
CA GLU A 190 -13.70 -16.97 19.96
C GLU A 190 -12.77 -16.35 21.00
N ALA A 191 -11.83 -17.12 21.55
CA ALA A 191 -10.88 -16.62 22.55
C ALA A 191 -9.99 -15.50 21.98
N TYR A 192 -9.43 -15.69 20.76
CA TYR A 192 -8.59 -14.68 20.13
C TYR A 192 -9.39 -13.49 19.60
N ARG A 193 -10.64 -13.68 19.16
CA ARG A 193 -11.52 -12.57 18.81
C ARG A 193 -11.79 -11.69 20.05
N THR A 194 -12.10 -12.29 21.19
CA THR A 194 -12.31 -11.56 22.44
C THR A 194 -11.04 -10.83 22.87
N LEU A 195 -9.88 -11.49 22.83
CA LEU A 195 -8.59 -10.85 23.14
C LEU A 195 -8.32 -9.66 22.20
N ALA A 196 -8.58 -9.79 20.91
CA ALA A 196 -8.39 -8.71 19.96
C ALA A 196 -9.31 -7.50 20.28
N GLU A 197 -10.56 -7.73 20.66
CA GLU A 197 -11.46 -6.67 21.10
C GLU A 197 -10.98 -5.97 22.37
N GLU A 198 -10.45 -6.73 23.34
CA GLU A 198 -9.86 -6.18 24.57
C GLU A 198 -8.65 -5.29 24.22
N ILE A 199 -7.75 -5.76 23.33
CA ILE A 199 -6.57 -5.00 22.87
C ILE A 199 -7.02 -3.74 22.16
N ARG A 200 -7.96 -3.83 21.22
CA ARG A 200 -8.48 -2.68 20.48
C ARG A 200 -9.05 -1.62 21.42
N ASN A 201 -9.83 -2.03 22.40
CA ASN A 201 -10.43 -1.12 23.38
C ASN A 201 -9.36 -0.47 24.27
N ALA A 202 -8.33 -1.21 24.66
CA ALA A 202 -7.19 -0.68 25.41
C ALA A 202 -6.40 0.31 24.57
N PHE A 203 -6.10 -0.04 23.31
CA PHE A 203 -5.40 0.83 22.36
C PHE A 203 -6.11 2.17 22.15
N ILE A 204 -7.43 2.13 21.96
CA ILE A 204 -8.22 3.36 21.77
C ILE A 204 -8.15 4.24 23.03
N ARG A 205 -8.26 3.65 24.23
CA ARG A 205 -8.16 4.42 25.48
C ARG A 205 -6.79 5.05 25.70
N GLU A 206 -5.72 4.37 25.30
CA GLU A 206 -4.34 4.81 25.51
C GLU A 206 -3.94 5.89 24.49
N TYR A 207 -4.25 5.66 23.21
CA TYR A 207 -3.68 6.45 22.14
C TYR A 207 -4.64 7.48 21.52
N PHE A 208 -5.93 7.44 21.85
CA PHE A 208 -6.88 8.43 21.34
C PHE A 208 -7.47 9.29 22.45
N THR A 209 -7.45 10.60 22.24
CA THR A 209 -8.19 11.52 23.11
C THR A 209 -9.69 11.43 22.86
N PRO A 210 -10.55 11.82 23.83
CA PRO A 210 -12.00 11.89 23.60
C PRO A 210 -12.42 12.79 22.43
N ALA A 211 -11.57 13.77 22.07
CA ALA A 211 -11.77 14.65 20.92
C ALA A 211 -11.33 14.03 19.59
N GLY A 212 -10.82 12.79 19.59
CA GLY A 212 -10.39 12.05 18.39
C GLY A 212 -8.99 12.35 17.88
N ASN A 213 -8.14 12.98 18.70
CA ASN A 213 -6.73 13.17 18.32
C ASN A 213 -5.93 11.91 18.68
N LEU A 214 -5.05 11.47 17.79
CA LEU A 214 -4.05 10.46 18.08
C LEU A 214 -2.92 11.11 18.91
N SER A 215 -2.51 10.46 19.99
CA SER A 215 -1.48 10.99 20.90
C SER A 215 -0.08 11.01 20.29
N VAL A 216 0.19 10.15 19.32
CA VAL A 216 1.46 10.08 18.59
C VAL A 216 1.28 10.71 17.21
N ASP A 217 1.80 11.92 17.04
CA ASP A 217 1.60 12.76 15.86
C ASP A 217 2.73 12.54 14.83
N THR A 218 2.83 11.32 14.25
CA THR A 218 3.77 10.96 13.20
C THR A 218 3.07 10.35 12.00
N MET A 219 3.70 10.41 10.81
CA MET A 219 3.11 9.83 9.58
C MET A 219 2.85 8.34 9.76
N THR A 220 3.82 7.60 10.29
CA THR A 220 3.71 6.15 10.53
C THR A 220 2.63 5.80 11.54
N ALA A 221 2.45 6.58 12.61
CA ALA A 221 1.37 6.32 13.56
C ALA A 221 -0.01 6.40 12.91
N TYR A 222 -0.25 7.43 12.08
CA TYR A 222 -1.51 7.53 11.30
C TYR A 222 -1.69 6.37 10.33
N VAL A 223 -0.64 5.97 9.63
CA VAL A 223 -0.67 4.83 8.71
C VAL A 223 -1.00 3.52 9.43
N VAL A 224 -0.35 3.26 10.56
CA VAL A 224 -0.55 2.04 11.37
C VAL A 224 -1.98 1.92 11.88
N VAL A 225 -2.54 2.99 12.46
CA VAL A 225 -3.90 2.93 13.00
C VAL A 225 -4.97 2.80 11.91
N LEU A 226 -4.75 3.39 10.73
CA LEU A 226 -5.64 3.20 9.57
C LEU A 226 -5.55 1.78 9.02
N TYR A 227 -4.33 1.30 8.76
CA TYR A 227 -4.10 -0.02 8.16
C TYR A 227 -4.61 -1.16 9.03
N MET A 228 -4.39 -1.10 10.34
CA MET A 228 -4.79 -2.13 11.28
C MET A 228 -6.26 -2.03 11.72
N GLY A 229 -7.01 -1.00 11.29
CA GLY A 229 -8.42 -0.81 11.69
C GLY A 229 -8.59 -0.43 13.16
N LEU A 230 -7.58 0.23 13.73
CA LEU A 230 -7.58 0.69 15.12
C LEU A 230 -8.21 2.07 15.32
N THR A 231 -8.44 2.79 14.22
CA THR A 231 -9.06 4.11 14.25
C THR A 231 -10.53 3.99 14.63
N PRO A 232 -11.00 4.62 15.72
CA PRO A 232 -12.43 4.64 16.05
C PRO A 232 -13.18 5.61 15.12
N ASP A 233 -14.46 5.35 14.87
CA ASP A 233 -15.28 6.11 13.90
C ASP A 233 -15.27 7.61 14.18
N TYR A 234 -15.36 8.02 15.45
CA TYR A 234 -15.35 9.43 15.84
C TYR A 234 -14.02 10.17 15.57
N ALA A 235 -12.93 9.42 15.36
CA ALA A 235 -11.60 9.96 15.11
C ALA A 235 -11.19 9.89 13.63
N TYR A 236 -11.93 9.15 12.80
CA TYR A 236 -11.51 8.75 11.45
C TYR A 236 -11.12 9.94 10.56
N GLU A 237 -11.97 10.94 10.49
CA GLU A 237 -11.69 12.15 9.68
C GLU A 237 -10.46 12.93 10.20
N ARG A 238 -10.27 12.95 11.53
CA ARG A 238 -9.10 13.62 12.14
C ARG A 238 -7.80 12.89 11.83
N VAL A 239 -7.84 11.56 11.86
CA VAL A 239 -6.68 10.71 11.52
C VAL A 239 -6.30 10.90 10.05
N CYS A 240 -7.26 10.87 9.13
CA CYS A 240 -7.01 11.14 7.71
C CYS A 240 -6.44 12.55 7.49
N ARG A 241 -7.01 13.55 8.15
CA ARG A 241 -6.51 14.94 8.11
C ARG A 241 -5.11 15.05 8.74
N GLY A 242 -4.84 14.32 9.83
CA GLY A 242 -3.53 14.24 10.47
C GLY A 242 -2.46 13.72 9.50
N LEU A 243 -2.75 12.62 8.80
CA LEU A 243 -1.87 12.06 7.78
C LEU A 243 -1.60 13.06 6.66
N LEU A 244 -2.65 13.70 6.13
CA LEU A 244 -2.51 14.76 5.11
C LEU A 244 -1.65 15.92 5.60
N ASN A 245 -1.86 16.39 6.84
CA ASN A 245 -1.08 17.48 7.41
C ASN A 245 0.39 17.12 7.60
N LYS A 246 0.70 15.84 7.94
CA LYS A 246 2.10 15.37 8.01
C LYS A 246 2.76 15.39 6.64
N LEU A 247 2.07 14.96 5.60
CA LEU A 247 2.57 15.04 4.22
C LEU A 247 2.79 16.49 3.79
N LYS A 248 1.83 17.40 4.04
CA LYS A 248 1.99 18.83 3.77
C LYS A 248 3.22 19.41 4.48
N LYS A 249 3.36 19.18 5.80
CA LYS A 249 4.51 19.66 6.59
C LYS A 249 5.83 19.10 6.08
N ASN A 250 5.83 17.88 5.54
CA ASN A 250 7.00 17.26 4.94
C ASN A 250 7.11 17.56 3.43
N ARG A 251 6.46 18.64 2.95
CA ARG A 251 6.48 19.06 1.54
C ARG A 251 6.09 17.96 0.57
N TYR A 252 5.08 17.18 0.95
CA TYR A 252 4.56 16.03 0.21
C TYR A 252 5.59 14.91 -0.05
N HIS A 253 6.69 14.86 0.71
CA HIS A 253 7.62 13.74 0.70
C HIS A 253 7.25 12.74 1.81
N LEU A 254 7.59 11.48 1.60
CA LEU A 254 7.53 10.48 2.65
C LEU A 254 8.69 10.68 3.66
N ASN A 255 8.47 10.26 4.90
CA ASN A 255 9.53 10.20 5.91
C ASN A 255 9.44 8.91 6.74
N THR A 256 8.66 7.96 6.27
CA THR A 256 8.42 6.66 6.91
C THR A 256 9.57 5.69 6.68
N GLY A 257 9.71 4.75 7.60
CA GLY A 257 10.65 3.64 7.55
C GLY A 257 10.00 2.32 7.16
N PHE A 258 10.53 1.21 7.66
CA PHE A 258 10.11 -0.14 7.28
C PHE A 258 8.67 -0.47 7.66
N VAL A 259 8.15 0.11 8.76
CA VAL A 259 6.77 -0.15 9.22
C VAL A 259 5.75 0.73 8.48
N GLY A 260 6.04 2.01 8.29
CA GLY A 260 5.09 2.93 7.67
C GLY A 260 5.03 2.84 6.16
N THR A 261 6.18 2.71 5.49
CA THR A 261 6.28 2.78 4.03
C THR A 261 5.45 1.72 3.28
N PRO A 262 5.39 0.44 3.69
CA PRO A 262 4.63 -0.59 2.99
C PRO A 262 3.14 -0.27 2.84
N TYR A 263 2.60 0.45 3.81
CA TYR A 263 1.16 0.74 3.88
C TYR A 263 0.79 2.17 3.51
N LEU A 264 1.74 3.11 3.46
CA LEU A 264 1.49 4.55 3.26
C LEU A 264 0.66 4.82 2.00
N CYS A 265 1.14 4.42 0.83
CA CYS A 265 0.43 4.67 -0.44
C CYS A 265 -0.93 3.97 -0.48
N ARG A 266 -1.05 2.80 0.15
CA ARG A 266 -2.30 2.08 0.26
C ARG A 266 -3.30 2.85 1.11
N MET A 267 -2.90 3.32 2.30
CA MET A 267 -3.77 4.10 3.17
C MET A 267 -4.17 5.43 2.53
N LEU A 268 -3.29 6.07 1.79
CA LEU A 268 -3.65 7.26 1.02
C LEU A 268 -4.72 6.97 -0.03
N SER A 269 -4.54 5.93 -0.84
CA SER A 269 -5.51 5.58 -1.90
C SER A 269 -6.86 5.15 -1.33
N GLU A 270 -6.88 4.33 -0.29
CA GLU A 270 -8.10 3.80 0.32
C GLU A 270 -8.86 4.86 1.13
N ASN A 271 -8.22 5.98 1.48
CA ASN A 271 -8.80 7.10 2.24
C ASN A 271 -8.98 8.38 1.42
N GLY A 272 -9.15 8.27 0.10
CA GLY A 272 -9.51 9.39 -0.78
C GLY A 272 -8.35 10.33 -1.15
N MET A 273 -7.11 9.97 -0.80
CA MET A 273 -5.90 10.75 -1.10
C MET A 273 -5.06 10.09 -2.20
N ASN A 274 -5.72 9.49 -3.19
CA ASN A 274 -5.05 8.72 -4.25
C ASN A 274 -4.03 9.54 -5.05
N ASP A 275 -4.29 10.83 -5.26
CA ASP A 275 -3.35 11.72 -5.96
C ASP A 275 -2.00 11.82 -5.24
N LEU A 276 -2.01 11.81 -3.91
CA LEU A 276 -0.78 11.85 -3.10
C LEU A 276 -0.03 10.52 -3.15
N ALA A 277 -0.72 9.39 -3.22
CA ALA A 277 -0.06 8.10 -3.40
C ALA A 277 0.71 8.03 -4.73
N TYR A 278 0.12 8.54 -5.82
CA TYR A 278 0.81 8.65 -7.11
C TYR A 278 1.92 9.69 -7.08
N HIS A 279 1.71 10.82 -6.41
CA HIS A 279 2.76 11.82 -6.23
C HIS A 279 4.00 11.22 -5.56
N LEU A 280 3.84 10.52 -4.43
CA LEU A 280 4.94 9.85 -3.72
C LEU A 280 5.65 8.80 -4.60
N LEU A 281 4.89 7.99 -5.36
CA LEU A 281 5.48 7.03 -6.28
C LEU A 281 6.31 7.70 -7.38
N LEU A 282 5.83 8.84 -7.91
CA LEU A 282 6.41 9.52 -9.07
C LEU A 282 7.43 10.59 -8.68
N GLU A 283 7.65 10.81 -7.37
CA GLU A 283 8.66 11.74 -6.88
C GLU A 283 10.06 11.33 -7.33
N LYS A 284 10.76 12.27 -7.96
CA LYS A 284 12.11 12.08 -8.53
C LYS A 284 13.22 12.49 -7.58
N GLY A 285 12.88 13.34 -6.61
CA GLY A 285 13.79 13.82 -5.58
C GLY A 285 13.95 12.83 -4.43
N PHE A 286 14.88 13.12 -3.55
CA PHE A 286 15.04 12.43 -2.27
C PHE A 286 14.03 12.99 -1.24
N PRO A 287 13.42 12.10 -0.45
CA PRO A 287 13.38 10.64 -0.51
C PRO A 287 12.31 10.14 -1.49
N GLY A 288 12.60 9.10 -2.26
CA GLY A 288 11.63 8.55 -3.21
C GLY A 288 12.16 7.37 -4.02
N TRP A 289 11.26 6.50 -4.46
CA TRP A 289 11.61 5.32 -5.26
C TRP A 289 12.20 5.66 -6.63
N LEU A 290 11.71 6.75 -7.28
CA LEU A 290 12.26 7.13 -8.58
C LEU A 290 13.62 7.82 -8.45
N TYR A 291 13.94 8.42 -7.30
CA TYR A 291 15.27 8.91 -7.01
C TYR A 291 16.31 7.77 -7.18
N GLU A 292 16.09 6.63 -6.54
CA GLU A 292 16.96 5.46 -6.66
C GLU A 292 17.10 5.01 -8.12
N VAL A 293 15.97 4.91 -8.84
CA VAL A 293 15.96 4.52 -10.25
C VAL A 293 16.75 5.49 -11.12
N LEU A 294 16.60 6.79 -10.90
CA LEU A 294 17.31 7.84 -11.67
C LEU A 294 18.81 7.88 -11.35
N MET A 295 19.19 7.51 -10.11
CA MET A 295 20.58 7.33 -9.73
C MET A 295 21.21 6.04 -10.26
N GLY A 296 20.45 5.25 -11.04
CA GLY A 296 20.96 4.04 -11.71
C GLY A 296 20.80 2.74 -10.92
N ALA A 297 19.96 2.71 -9.89
CA ALA A 297 19.68 1.49 -9.13
C ALA A 297 19.17 0.35 -10.04
N THR A 298 19.71 -0.86 -9.84
CA THR A 298 19.28 -2.10 -10.50
C THR A 298 18.50 -3.02 -9.55
N THR A 299 18.55 -2.71 -8.27
CA THR A 299 17.83 -3.34 -7.15
C THR A 299 17.30 -2.22 -6.25
N VAL A 300 16.47 -2.52 -5.25
CA VAL A 300 16.02 -1.55 -4.26
C VAL A 300 17.08 -1.40 -3.17
N TRP A 301 17.23 -0.20 -2.65
CA TRP A 301 18.20 0.13 -1.62
C TRP A 301 17.64 0.01 -0.21
N GLU A 302 18.54 -0.15 0.78
CA GLU A 302 18.20 -0.23 2.20
C GLU A 302 17.75 1.12 2.77
N ARG A 303 18.41 2.20 2.34
CA ARG A 303 18.13 3.56 2.77
C ARG A 303 17.73 4.42 1.59
N TRP A 304 16.85 5.36 1.82
CA TRP A 304 16.46 6.34 0.80
C TRP A 304 17.64 7.12 0.22
N ASN A 305 18.69 7.33 1.02
CA ASN A 305 19.92 8.04 0.65
C ASN A 305 21.13 7.12 0.52
N SER A 306 20.96 5.85 0.20
CA SER A 306 22.09 4.91 0.04
C SER A 306 23.15 5.43 -0.92
N VAL A 307 22.75 6.11 -1.99
CA VAL A 307 23.63 6.90 -2.87
C VAL A 307 23.18 8.36 -2.80
N LEU A 308 24.13 9.25 -2.55
CA LEU A 308 23.90 10.70 -2.46
C LEU A 308 23.76 11.32 -3.85
N PRO A 309 23.20 12.54 -3.98
CA PRO A 309 23.05 13.22 -5.28
C PRO A 309 24.36 13.43 -6.05
N ASP A 310 25.49 13.49 -5.37
CA ASP A 310 26.84 13.58 -5.99
C ASP A 310 27.39 12.20 -6.43
N GLY A 311 26.61 11.14 -6.30
CA GLY A 311 26.96 9.76 -6.66
C GLY A 311 27.80 9.02 -5.61
N LYS A 312 28.08 9.64 -4.45
CA LYS A 312 28.80 8.96 -3.39
C LYS A 312 27.89 8.05 -2.56
N ILE A 313 28.43 6.98 -2.03
CA ILE A 313 27.77 6.12 -1.07
C ILE A 313 27.66 6.87 0.28
N SER A 314 26.48 6.89 0.89
CA SER A 314 26.22 7.66 2.12
C SER A 314 26.86 7.07 3.39
N GLY A 315 27.57 5.98 3.28
CA GLY A 315 28.25 5.25 4.34
C GLY A 315 28.37 3.79 3.96
N THR A 316 29.25 3.05 4.65
CA THR A 316 29.47 1.62 4.38
C THR A 316 28.89 0.73 5.47
N GLU A 317 28.66 1.26 6.66
CA GLU A 317 27.99 0.56 7.76
C GLU A 317 26.47 0.61 7.52
N MET A 318 25.81 -0.54 7.61
CA MET A 318 24.36 -0.68 7.46
C MET A 318 23.82 0.12 6.25
N ASN A 319 24.39 -0.13 5.08
CA ASN A 319 23.97 0.43 3.82
C ASN A 319 24.13 -0.61 2.71
N SER A 320 23.01 -1.10 2.21
CA SER A 320 22.94 -2.10 1.15
C SER A 320 22.27 -1.53 -0.11
N LEU A 321 22.89 -1.74 -1.25
CA LEU A 321 22.28 -1.43 -2.55
C LEU A 321 21.40 -2.56 -3.10
N ASN A 322 21.28 -3.66 -2.37
CA ASN A 322 20.39 -4.77 -2.68
C ASN A 322 19.65 -5.22 -1.41
N HIS A 323 18.57 -4.51 -1.10
CA HIS A 323 17.74 -4.72 0.08
C HIS A 323 16.27 -4.56 -0.31
N TYR A 324 15.46 -5.61 -0.15
CA TYR A 324 14.14 -5.67 -0.78
C TYR A 324 13.02 -4.93 -0.06
N ALA A 325 13.20 -4.52 1.20
CA ALA A 325 12.13 -4.02 2.08
C ALA A 325 11.28 -2.90 1.46
N TYR A 326 11.90 -1.83 0.98
CA TYR A 326 11.18 -0.71 0.35
C TYR A 326 10.58 -1.04 -1.03
N GLY A 327 10.92 -2.19 -1.61
CA GLY A 327 10.21 -2.75 -2.77
C GLY A 327 8.77 -3.15 -2.48
N SER A 328 8.34 -3.10 -1.21
CA SER A 328 6.95 -3.30 -0.75
C SER A 328 5.92 -2.41 -1.45
N ILE A 329 6.30 -1.27 -2.02
CA ILE A 329 5.43 -0.42 -2.84
C ILE A 329 4.76 -1.17 -4.01
N VAL A 330 5.36 -2.25 -4.50
CA VAL A 330 4.80 -3.03 -5.61
C VAL A 330 3.48 -3.70 -5.21
N GLU A 331 3.25 -4.02 -3.94
CA GLU A 331 1.94 -4.49 -3.47
C GLU A 331 0.85 -3.44 -3.73
N TRP A 332 1.11 -2.15 -3.43
CA TRP A 332 0.18 -1.08 -3.75
C TRP A 332 -0.07 -0.97 -5.26
N MET A 333 0.96 -1.15 -6.11
CA MET A 333 0.78 -1.13 -7.56
C MET A 333 -0.17 -2.24 -8.03
N TYR A 334 -0.10 -3.44 -7.44
CA TYR A 334 -1.05 -4.51 -7.75
C TYR A 334 -2.43 -4.23 -7.16
N ARG A 335 -2.51 -3.89 -5.85
CA ARG A 335 -3.78 -3.77 -5.13
C ARG A 335 -4.59 -2.53 -5.47
N ASN A 336 -3.92 -1.38 -5.66
CA ASN A 336 -4.60 -0.11 -5.87
C ASN A 336 -4.43 0.39 -7.31
N MET A 337 -3.22 0.50 -7.84
CA MET A 337 -3.03 0.98 -9.21
C MET A 337 -3.72 0.07 -10.23
N LEU A 338 -3.51 -1.25 -10.17
CA LEU A 338 -4.18 -2.25 -11.03
C LEU A 338 -5.50 -2.74 -10.46
N GLY A 339 -5.71 -2.58 -9.16
CA GLY A 339 -6.91 -2.98 -8.45
C GLY A 339 -7.01 -4.47 -8.09
N ILE A 340 -6.00 -5.29 -8.36
CA ILE A 340 -6.05 -6.74 -8.13
C ILE A 340 -5.86 -7.05 -6.64
N GLN A 341 -6.94 -7.45 -5.96
CA GLN A 341 -6.97 -7.66 -4.51
C GLN A 341 -7.49 -9.06 -4.17
N PRO A 342 -6.74 -9.86 -3.39
CA PRO A 342 -7.29 -11.11 -2.85
C PRO A 342 -8.39 -10.80 -1.83
N MET A 343 -9.37 -11.69 -1.73
CA MET A 343 -10.44 -11.62 -0.74
C MET A 343 -10.35 -12.82 0.21
N GLU A 344 -10.70 -12.60 1.49
CA GLU A 344 -10.67 -13.67 2.51
C GLU A 344 -11.67 -14.80 2.19
N GLU A 345 -12.85 -14.44 1.66
CA GLU A 345 -13.91 -15.38 1.29
C GLU A 345 -13.56 -16.24 0.06
N GLY A 346 -12.59 -15.81 -0.72
CA GLY A 346 -12.15 -16.49 -1.94
C GLY A 346 -10.65 -16.60 -2.05
N ALA A 347 -9.98 -16.92 -0.95
CA ALA A 347 -8.52 -17.05 -0.92
C ALA A 347 -7.99 -17.89 -2.10
N GLY A 348 -6.82 -17.53 -2.63
CA GLY A 348 -6.26 -18.09 -3.85
C GLY A 348 -6.85 -17.48 -5.12
N PHE A 349 -7.49 -16.31 -5.00
CA PHE A 349 -8.16 -15.62 -6.10
C PHE A 349 -9.31 -16.42 -6.73
N LYS A 350 -9.93 -17.32 -5.99
CA LYS A 350 -11.18 -17.95 -6.42
C LYS A 350 -12.33 -16.96 -6.45
N LYS A 351 -12.43 -16.09 -5.45
CA LYS A 351 -13.17 -14.85 -5.49
C LYS A 351 -12.20 -13.71 -5.18
N PHE A 352 -12.17 -12.68 -6.01
CA PHE A 352 -11.25 -11.57 -5.84
C PHE A 352 -11.88 -10.26 -6.27
N ARG A 353 -11.26 -9.16 -5.90
CA ARG A 353 -11.71 -7.84 -6.29
C ARG A 353 -10.75 -7.23 -7.31
N VAL A 354 -11.31 -6.56 -8.33
CA VAL A 354 -10.56 -5.68 -9.23
C VAL A 354 -11.12 -4.27 -9.10
N ALA A 355 -10.43 -3.44 -8.33
CA ALA A 355 -10.81 -2.07 -8.01
C ALA A 355 -9.65 -1.12 -8.35
N PRO A 356 -9.40 -0.85 -9.64
CA PRO A 356 -8.33 0.05 -10.03
C PRO A 356 -8.60 1.48 -9.54
N ALA A 357 -7.53 2.15 -9.14
CA ALA A 357 -7.52 3.56 -8.76
C ALA A 357 -6.75 4.38 -9.81
N PRO A 358 -7.35 4.71 -10.97
CA PRO A 358 -6.71 5.50 -12.01
C PRO A 358 -6.32 6.89 -11.51
N ASN A 359 -5.30 7.47 -12.16
CA ASN A 359 -4.86 8.82 -11.82
C ASN A 359 -4.36 9.58 -13.06
N TYR A 360 -4.59 10.89 -13.10
CA TYR A 360 -4.18 11.75 -14.21
C TYR A 360 -2.67 11.88 -14.37
N GLN A 361 -1.88 11.61 -13.32
CA GLN A 361 -0.42 11.71 -13.36
C GLN A 361 0.22 10.65 -14.27
N ILE A 362 -0.53 9.56 -14.54
CA ILE A 362 -0.19 8.60 -15.60
C ILE A 362 -1.43 8.35 -16.47
N SER A 363 -1.24 8.18 -17.78
CA SER A 363 -2.38 8.00 -18.70
C SER A 363 -2.92 6.58 -18.74
N TRP A 364 -2.18 5.59 -18.25
CA TRP A 364 -2.56 4.18 -18.26
C TRP A 364 -1.71 3.31 -17.34
N ALA A 365 -2.27 2.19 -16.94
CA ALA A 365 -1.55 1.08 -16.31
C ALA A 365 -2.07 -0.26 -16.84
N LYS A 366 -1.18 -1.26 -16.94
CA LYS A 366 -1.56 -2.64 -17.23
C LYS A 366 -0.66 -3.62 -16.49
N GLY A 367 -1.23 -4.74 -16.07
CA GLY A 367 -0.49 -5.81 -15.44
C GLY A 367 -1.25 -7.12 -15.41
N CYS A 368 -0.57 -8.16 -15.03
CA CYS A 368 -1.15 -9.48 -14.86
C CYS A 368 -0.59 -10.17 -13.62
N LEU A 369 -1.39 -11.09 -13.08
CA LEU A 369 -1.03 -11.94 -11.95
C LEU A 369 -1.34 -13.39 -12.32
N ARG A 370 -0.34 -14.27 -12.21
CA ARG A 370 -0.57 -15.72 -12.25
C ARG A 370 -0.99 -16.17 -10.85
N SER A 371 -2.28 -16.30 -10.62
CA SER A 371 -2.84 -16.77 -9.36
C SER A 371 -3.03 -18.29 -9.35
N ALA A 372 -3.39 -18.85 -8.19
CA ALA A 372 -3.78 -20.25 -8.07
C ALA A 372 -5.01 -20.61 -8.94
N ALA A 373 -5.91 -19.62 -9.17
CA ALA A 373 -7.08 -19.79 -10.02
C ALA A 373 -6.80 -19.58 -11.53
N GLY A 374 -5.58 -19.11 -11.89
CA GLY A 374 -5.21 -18.83 -13.28
C GLY A 374 -4.72 -17.40 -13.51
N MET A 375 -4.70 -16.98 -14.78
CA MET A 375 -4.16 -15.68 -15.18
C MET A 375 -5.20 -14.58 -15.02
N ILE A 376 -4.96 -13.66 -14.10
CA ILE A 376 -5.73 -12.43 -13.93
C ILE A 376 -5.03 -11.33 -14.72
N LYS A 377 -5.79 -10.53 -15.49
CA LYS A 377 -5.26 -9.33 -16.16
C LYS A 377 -6.11 -8.13 -15.76
N SER A 378 -5.46 -7.01 -15.52
CA SER A 378 -6.12 -5.73 -15.28
C SER A 378 -5.38 -4.62 -16.00
N SER A 379 -6.14 -3.77 -16.67
CA SER A 379 -5.59 -2.57 -17.29
C SER A 379 -6.61 -1.45 -17.30
N TRP A 380 -6.13 -0.23 -17.27
CA TRP A 380 -6.94 0.95 -17.49
C TRP A 380 -6.18 1.99 -18.32
N ARG A 381 -6.95 2.85 -19.00
CA ARG A 381 -6.43 3.96 -19.80
C ARG A 381 -7.41 5.13 -19.74
N ILE A 382 -6.86 6.33 -19.54
CA ILE A 382 -7.58 7.59 -19.66
C ILE A 382 -7.35 8.12 -21.08
N ASP A 383 -8.44 8.34 -21.83
CA ASP A 383 -8.42 8.86 -23.18
C ASP A 383 -9.41 10.04 -23.28
N GLY A 384 -8.87 11.25 -23.25
CA GLY A 384 -9.66 12.46 -23.14
C GLY A 384 -10.49 12.48 -21.87
N LYS A 385 -11.84 12.43 -22.03
CA LYS A 385 -12.78 12.36 -20.92
C LYS A 385 -13.16 10.93 -20.52
N LYS A 386 -12.77 9.93 -21.30
CA LYS A 386 -13.18 8.55 -21.09
C LYS A 386 -12.16 7.77 -20.29
N LEU A 387 -12.64 6.86 -19.47
CA LEU A 387 -11.87 5.82 -18.81
C LEU A 387 -12.24 4.47 -19.42
N LYS A 388 -11.22 3.76 -19.90
CA LYS A 388 -11.35 2.38 -20.38
C LYS A 388 -10.70 1.43 -19.40
N ILE A 389 -11.45 0.42 -18.95
CA ILE A 389 -10.96 -0.63 -18.03
C ILE A 389 -11.15 -1.98 -18.71
N ILE A 390 -10.11 -2.83 -18.68
CA ILE A 390 -10.15 -4.19 -19.19
C ILE A 390 -9.73 -5.14 -18.08
N VAL A 391 -10.59 -6.13 -17.78
CA VAL A 391 -10.33 -7.13 -16.75
C VAL A 391 -10.51 -8.53 -17.33
N THR A 392 -9.54 -9.41 -17.10
CA THR A 392 -9.65 -10.84 -17.38
C THR A 392 -9.79 -11.61 -16.08
N VAL A 393 -10.89 -12.32 -15.93
CA VAL A 393 -11.19 -13.23 -14.82
C VAL A 393 -10.90 -14.65 -15.31
N PRO A 394 -10.01 -15.42 -14.62
CA PRO A 394 -9.66 -16.77 -15.05
C PRO A 394 -10.83 -17.74 -14.89
N PHE A 395 -10.73 -18.88 -15.56
CA PHE A 395 -11.72 -19.96 -15.46
C PHE A 395 -11.82 -20.46 -14.00
N ASP A 396 -13.04 -20.77 -13.57
CA ASP A 396 -13.32 -21.22 -12.17
C ASP A 396 -13.01 -20.17 -11.09
N ALA A 397 -13.10 -18.88 -11.46
CA ALA A 397 -12.99 -17.76 -10.53
C ALA A 397 -14.11 -16.74 -10.76
N GLU A 398 -14.34 -15.94 -9.74
CA GLU A 398 -15.32 -14.83 -9.74
C GLU A 398 -14.61 -13.53 -9.32
N ALA A 399 -15.05 -12.42 -9.91
CA ALA A 399 -14.50 -11.11 -9.57
C ALA A 399 -15.57 -10.08 -9.22
N GLU A 400 -15.30 -9.26 -8.22
CA GLU A 400 -16.00 -8.01 -7.99
C GLU A 400 -15.21 -6.89 -8.68
N ILE A 401 -15.70 -6.46 -9.86
CA ILE A 401 -15.04 -5.39 -10.63
C ILE A 401 -15.64 -4.05 -10.21
N ALA A 402 -14.86 -3.20 -9.58
CA ALA A 402 -15.26 -1.85 -9.22
C ALA A 402 -14.84 -0.88 -10.32
N LEU A 403 -15.81 -0.18 -10.89
CA LEU A 403 -15.63 0.86 -11.90
C LEU A 403 -15.66 2.23 -11.19
N PRO A 404 -14.50 2.88 -11.00
CA PRO A 404 -14.43 4.10 -10.22
C PRO A 404 -15.13 5.26 -10.93
N ASP A 405 -15.85 6.09 -10.14
CA ASP A 405 -16.59 7.26 -10.60
C ASP A 405 -17.56 6.99 -11.78
N ALA A 406 -18.10 5.77 -11.87
CA ALA A 406 -19.04 5.38 -12.92
C ALA A 406 -20.50 5.68 -12.51
N ASP A 407 -21.33 6.01 -13.49
CA ASP A 407 -22.79 6.07 -13.36
C ASP A 407 -23.42 4.70 -13.63
N VAL A 408 -24.23 4.21 -12.70
CA VAL A 408 -24.83 2.87 -12.79
C VAL A 408 -25.78 2.71 -13.97
N ASN A 409 -26.46 3.80 -14.38
CA ASN A 409 -27.40 3.74 -15.51
C ASN A 409 -26.63 3.73 -16.84
N GLU A 410 -25.49 4.43 -16.90
CA GLU A 410 -24.60 4.35 -18.05
C GLU A 410 -24.04 2.93 -18.20
N ILE A 411 -23.49 2.35 -17.13
CA ILE A 411 -22.98 0.98 -17.15
C ILE A 411 -24.07 -0.03 -17.52
N ARG A 412 -25.28 0.08 -16.98
CA ARG A 412 -26.40 -0.78 -17.37
C ARG A 412 -26.76 -0.64 -18.83
N ARG A 413 -26.74 0.59 -19.38
CA ARG A 413 -27.00 0.81 -20.83
C ARG A 413 -25.90 0.19 -21.69
N LEU A 414 -24.62 0.36 -21.32
CA LEU A 414 -23.51 -0.25 -22.03
C LEU A 414 -23.63 -1.78 -22.07
N LEU A 415 -24.09 -2.38 -20.98
CA LEU A 415 -24.29 -3.82 -20.85
C LEU A 415 -25.58 -4.34 -21.52
N GLY A 416 -26.63 -3.51 -21.57
CA GLY A 416 -27.93 -3.84 -22.17
C GLY A 416 -28.02 -3.59 -23.68
N ALA A 417 -27.14 -2.70 -24.19
CA ALA A 417 -27.16 -2.35 -25.63
C ALA A 417 -26.51 -3.40 -26.57
N GLY A 418 -25.98 -4.50 -26.03
CA GLY A 418 -25.73 -5.77 -26.76
C GLY A 418 -24.72 -5.78 -27.90
N GLU A 419 -24.08 -4.67 -28.29
CA GLU A 419 -23.31 -4.71 -29.55
C GLU A 419 -21.86 -4.22 -29.50
N ASN A 420 -21.40 -3.48 -28.49
CA ASN A 420 -19.99 -2.96 -28.54
C ASN A 420 -19.26 -2.77 -27.19
N ALA A 421 -19.84 -3.12 -26.06
CA ALA A 421 -19.25 -2.82 -24.76
C ALA A 421 -18.59 -3.99 -24.02
N MET A 422 -18.82 -5.22 -24.46
CA MET A 422 -18.28 -6.42 -23.86
C MET A 422 -17.88 -7.47 -24.90
N GLN A 423 -16.62 -7.72 -25.05
CA GLN A 423 -16.10 -8.89 -25.76
C GLN A 423 -15.69 -9.96 -24.74
N ARG A 424 -16.41 -11.09 -24.74
CA ARG A 424 -15.97 -12.31 -24.08
C ARG A 424 -15.06 -13.05 -25.06
N GLN A 425 -13.74 -12.97 -24.88
CA GLN A 425 -12.84 -13.87 -25.60
C GLN A 425 -12.60 -15.13 -24.75
N PRO A 426 -12.79 -16.34 -25.29
CA PRO A 426 -12.27 -17.55 -24.66
C PRO A 426 -10.76 -17.40 -24.56
N GLY A 427 -10.20 -17.68 -23.38
CA GLY A 427 -8.80 -17.49 -23.08
C GLY A 427 -7.88 -18.13 -24.12
N ALA A 428 -7.43 -17.34 -25.09
CA ALA A 428 -6.32 -17.74 -25.93
C ALA A 428 -5.06 -17.76 -25.07
N GLY A 429 -4.41 -18.90 -25.01
CA GLY A 429 -3.18 -19.12 -24.27
C GLY A 429 -2.01 -18.39 -24.92
N GLU A 430 -1.94 -17.08 -24.74
CA GLU A 430 -0.70 -16.34 -24.93
C GLU A 430 0.00 -16.24 -23.60
N GLY A 431 1.08 -17.00 -23.46
CA GLY A 431 1.96 -16.98 -22.31
C GLY A 431 2.51 -15.57 -22.10
N CYS A 432 2.27 -15.00 -20.95
CA CYS A 432 3.21 -14.01 -20.42
C CYS A 432 4.56 -14.73 -20.32
N GLY A 433 5.50 -14.43 -21.21
CA GLY A 433 6.86 -14.87 -21.04
C GLY A 433 7.37 -14.37 -19.68
N ASP A 434 8.27 -15.11 -19.05
CA ASP A 434 8.83 -14.77 -17.72
C ASP A 434 9.43 -13.35 -17.61
N SER A 435 9.59 -12.65 -18.75
CA SER A 435 10.03 -11.25 -18.84
C SER A 435 8.90 -10.20 -18.66
N ASP A 436 7.60 -10.58 -18.79
CA ASP A 436 6.49 -9.61 -18.87
C ASP A 436 5.51 -9.64 -17.67
N ALA A 437 5.66 -10.58 -16.74
CA ALA A 437 4.87 -10.57 -15.51
C ALA A 437 5.27 -9.35 -14.65
N GLY A 438 4.47 -8.30 -14.69
CA GLY A 438 4.64 -7.06 -13.91
C GLY A 438 5.14 -5.84 -14.69
N ARG A 439 4.96 -5.78 -16.00
CA ARG A 439 5.13 -4.51 -16.73
C ARG A 439 3.99 -3.55 -16.41
N VAL A 440 4.28 -2.55 -15.59
CA VAL A 440 3.58 -1.27 -15.57
C VAL A 440 4.36 -0.35 -16.49
N SER A 441 3.79 0.09 -17.60
CA SER A 441 4.48 0.88 -18.61
C SER A 441 3.83 2.25 -18.73
N SER A 442 4.63 3.30 -18.60
CA SER A 442 4.28 4.68 -18.93
C SER A 442 5.28 5.19 -19.97
N THR A 443 4.82 5.54 -21.15
CA THR A 443 5.62 6.35 -22.09
C THR A 443 4.71 7.30 -22.85
N GLN A 444 5.16 8.53 -22.98
CA GLN A 444 4.62 9.49 -23.94
C GLN A 444 5.04 9.08 -25.34
N GLY A 445 4.06 8.93 -26.23
CA GLY A 445 4.21 9.01 -27.68
C GLY A 445 4.86 7.82 -28.38
N GLY A 446 4.06 7.08 -29.13
CA GLY A 446 4.52 6.11 -30.12
C GLY A 446 3.38 5.20 -30.56
N SER A 447 2.79 5.47 -31.72
CA SER A 447 1.79 4.62 -32.36
C SER A 447 2.40 3.32 -32.86
N SER A 448 1.94 2.18 -32.37
CA SER A 448 1.91 0.94 -33.15
C SER A 448 0.60 0.22 -32.86
N ALA A 449 -0.19 0.08 -33.88
CA ALA A 449 -1.44 -0.65 -33.89
C ALA A 449 -1.12 -2.14 -33.89
N ASP A 450 -1.47 -2.84 -32.81
CA ASP A 450 -1.57 -4.30 -32.82
C ASP A 450 -3.01 -4.65 -33.11
N ALA A 451 -3.20 -5.32 -34.24
CA ALA A 451 -4.49 -5.78 -34.75
C ALA A 451 -5.10 -6.82 -33.80
N VAL A 452 -6.27 -6.49 -33.28
CA VAL A 452 -7.12 -7.43 -32.55
C VAL A 452 -8.03 -8.13 -33.56
N CYS A 453 -7.93 -9.45 -33.61
CA CYS A 453 -8.81 -10.28 -34.43
C CYS A 453 -10.21 -10.32 -33.78
N GLU A 454 -11.23 -9.83 -34.48
CA GLU A 454 -12.62 -9.82 -34.05
C GLU A 454 -13.29 -11.18 -34.37
N SER A 455 -13.89 -11.80 -33.35
CA SER A 455 -14.92 -12.79 -33.54
C SER A 455 -16.14 -12.43 -32.69
N SER A 456 -17.25 -12.21 -33.37
CA SER A 456 -18.55 -11.84 -32.82
C SER A 456 -19.27 -13.06 -32.25
N ASP A 457 -19.58 -13.07 -30.96
CA ASP A 457 -20.79 -13.67 -30.39
C ASP A 457 -21.05 -13.07 -29.01
N SER A 458 -22.08 -12.24 -28.94
CA SER A 458 -22.51 -11.50 -27.77
C SER A 458 -23.49 -12.28 -26.92
N ASN A 459 -23.05 -12.77 -25.75
CA ASN A 459 -23.97 -13.14 -24.68
C ASN A 459 -23.43 -12.57 -23.36
N ASN A 460 -24.20 -11.67 -22.71
CA ASN A 460 -23.96 -11.09 -21.36
C ASN A 460 -24.01 -12.14 -20.23
N SER A 461 -23.75 -13.39 -20.51
CA SER A 461 -23.99 -14.55 -19.64
C SER A 461 -23.04 -14.66 -18.45
N GLY A 462 -22.03 -13.78 -18.31
CA GLY A 462 -21.05 -13.86 -17.22
C GLY A 462 -21.16 -12.76 -16.16
N ILE A 463 -22.14 -11.85 -16.25
CA ILE A 463 -22.40 -10.84 -15.23
C ILE A 463 -23.60 -11.24 -14.40
N ARG A 464 -23.39 -11.34 -13.08
CA ARG A 464 -24.44 -11.75 -12.14
C ARG A 464 -25.18 -10.56 -11.55
N ARG A 465 -24.47 -9.46 -11.27
CA ARG A 465 -25.03 -8.33 -10.52
C ARG A 465 -24.32 -7.03 -10.85
N ILE A 466 -25.05 -5.91 -10.79
CA ILE A 466 -24.53 -4.56 -10.94
C ILE A 466 -25.13 -3.70 -9.83
N THR A 467 -24.27 -3.09 -9.01
CA THR A 467 -24.68 -2.26 -7.87
C THR A 467 -23.89 -0.96 -7.81
N GLN A 468 -24.54 0.12 -7.40
CA GLN A 468 -23.83 1.36 -7.04
C GLN A 468 -23.26 1.21 -5.63
N THR A 469 -21.98 1.50 -5.46
CA THR A 469 -21.28 1.46 -4.17
C THR A 469 -20.49 2.76 -4.01
N GLY A 470 -21.07 3.72 -3.29
CA GLY A 470 -20.49 5.07 -3.21
C GLY A 470 -20.38 5.74 -4.58
N SER A 471 -19.19 6.23 -4.94
CA SER A 471 -18.91 6.79 -6.27
C SER A 471 -18.57 5.73 -7.34
N SER A 472 -18.50 4.46 -6.99
CA SER A 472 -18.14 3.37 -7.92
C SER A 472 -19.34 2.49 -8.25
N VAL A 473 -19.31 1.86 -9.41
CA VAL A 473 -20.23 0.77 -9.78
C VAL A 473 -19.50 -0.55 -9.63
N THR A 474 -20.06 -1.47 -8.86
CA THR A 474 -19.53 -2.84 -8.71
C THR A 474 -20.27 -3.78 -9.62
N VAL A 475 -19.52 -4.55 -10.40
CA VAL A 475 -19.99 -5.59 -11.32
C VAL A 475 -19.47 -6.94 -10.80
N GLU A 476 -20.37 -7.84 -10.44
CA GLU A 476 -20.03 -9.24 -10.12
C GLU A 476 -19.94 -10.04 -11.42
N ALA A 477 -18.74 -10.56 -11.70
CA ALA A 477 -18.39 -11.18 -12.96
C ALA A 477 -17.81 -12.58 -12.79
N GLU A 478 -18.21 -13.51 -13.64
CA GLU A 478 -17.65 -14.85 -13.79
C GLU A 478 -16.39 -14.83 -14.68
N ALA A 479 -15.86 -16.02 -15.01
CA ALA A 479 -14.75 -16.17 -15.94
C ALA A 479 -15.01 -15.49 -17.28
N GLY A 480 -14.04 -14.73 -17.79
CA GLY A 480 -14.15 -14.00 -19.06
C GLY A 480 -13.26 -12.76 -19.10
N THR A 481 -13.29 -12.07 -20.23
CA THR A 481 -12.66 -10.76 -20.39
C THR A 481 -13.72 -9.70 -20.58
N TYR A 482 -13.67 -8.67 -19.77
CA TYR A 482 -14.65 -7.60 -19.69
C TYR A 482 -14.00 -6.27 -20.04
N VAL A 483 -14.66 -5.51 -20.90
CA VAL A 483 -14.22 -4.18 -21.36
C VAL A 483 -15.27 -3.16 -20.97
N PHE A 484 -14.89 -2.16 -20.20
CA PHE A 484 -15.73 -1.04 -19.80
C PHE A 484 -15.11 0.26 -20.33
N GLU A 485 -15.89 1.05 -21.06
CA GLU A 485 -15.46 2.36 -21.54
C GLU A 485 -16.59 3.36 -21.27
N TYR A 486 -16.34 4.32 -20.38
CA TYR A 486 -17.35 5.26 -19.89
C TYR A 486 -16.75 6.64 -19.59
N GLU A 487 -17.58 7.66 -19.44
CA GLU A 487 -17.17 8.97 -18.98
C GLU A 487 -17.34 9.03 -17.45
N PRO A 488 -16.24 9.14 -16.66
CA PRO A 488 -16.31 9.23 -15.21
C PRO A 488 -17.06 10.48 -14.74
N THR A 489 -17.83 10.36 -13.66
CA THR A 489 -18.55 11.49 -13.04
C THR A 489 -17.60 12.54 -12.46
N LYS A 490 -16.37 12.15 -12.17
CA LYS A 490 -15.26 13.04 -11.79
C LYS A 490 -14.17 12.95 -12.85
N PRO A 491 -13.72 14.08 -13.42
CA PRO A 491 -12.68 14.07 -14.44
C PRO A 491 -11.32 13.69 -13.87
N TYR A 492 -10.58 12.81 -14.53
CA TYR A 492 -9.18 12.50 -14.22
C TYR A 492 -8.28 13.57 -14.80
N ARG A 493 -8.20 14.69 -14.11
CA ARG A 493 -7.30 15.81 -14.42
C ARG A 493 -6.75 16.40 -13.13
N LYS A 494 -5.64 17.10 -13.23
CA LYS A 494 -5.14 17.86 -12.08
C LYS A 494 -6.18 18.92 -11.69
N VAL A 495 -6.55 18.91 -10.43
CA VAL A 495 -7.44 19.93 -9.85
C VAL A 495 -6.58 20.82 -8.95
N TYR A 496 -6.46 22.07 -9.33
CA TYR A 496 -5.79 23.07 -8.51
C TYR A 496 -6.74 23.61 -7.44
N SER A 497 -6.20 23.91 -6.28
CA SER A 497 -6.96 24.46 -5.15
C SER A 497 -6.07 25.37 -4.31
N ILE A 498 -6.64 26.00 -3.29
CA ILE A 498 -5.83 26.72 -2.29
C ILE A 498 -4.85 25.83 -1.52
N ASP A 499 -5.13 24.53 -1.44
CA ASP A 499 -4.24 23.52 -0.84
C ASP A 499 -3.04 23.13 -1.75
N SER A 500 -3.05 23.59 -3.00
CA SER A 500 -1.95 23.27 -3.93
C SER A 500 -0.69 24.05 -3.55
N PRO A 501 0.52 23.46 -3.70
CA PRO A 501 1.78 24.17 -3.54
C PRO A 501 1.85 25.41 -4.45
N MET A 502 2.38 26.51 -3.93
CA MET A 502 2.55 27.74 -4.72
C MET A 502 3.42 27.55 -5.95
N GLU A 503 4.46 26.71 -5.85
CA GLU A 503 5.31 26.33 -6.99
C GLU A 503 4.47 25.79 -8.14
N GLU A 504 3.62 24.80 -7.88
CA GLU A 504 2.74 24.19 -8.89
C GLU A 504 1.73 25.18 -9.49
N LEU A 505 1.17 26.05 -8.63
CA LEU A 505 0.24 27.09 -9.07
C LEU A 505 0.91 28.14 -9.94
N MET A 506 2.19 28.43 -9.68
CA MET A 506 2.99 29.38 -10.45
C MET A 506 3.56 28.80 -11.75
N GLU A 507 3.77 27.50 -11.82
CA GLU A 507 4.20 26.81 -13.04
C GLU A 507 3.09 26.78 -14.11
N ASN A 508 1.83 26.59 -13.71
CA ASN A 508 0.72 26.57 -14.65
C ASN A 508 0.30 28.00 -15.06
N PRO A 509 0.31 28.36 -16.38
CA PRO A 509 -0.01 29.71 -16.83
C PRO A 509 -1.42 30.20 -16.45
N LYS A 510 -2.41 29.30 -16.36
CA LYS A 510 -3.79 29.66 -16.01
C LYS A 510 -3.93 29.97 -14.53
N THR A 511 -3.41 29.12 -13.66
CA THR A 511 -3.45 29.34 -12.21
C THR A 511 -2.58 30.51 -11.81
N ARG A 512 -1.41 30.70 -12.43
CA ARG A 512 -0.55 31.87 -12.26
C ARG A 512 -1.33 33.16 -12.53
N LYS A 513 -2.02 33.24 -13.67
CA LYS A 513 -2.82 34.40 -14.03
C LYS A 513 -3.91 34.70 -12.99
N ILE A 514 -4.62 33.65 -12.52
CA ILE A 514 -5.62 33.80 -11.47
C ILE A 514 -4.99 34.33 -10.17
N LEU A 515 -3.83 33.82 -9.79
CA LEU A 515 -3.13 34.30 -8.59
C LEU A 515 -2.63 35.75 -8.74
N GLU A 516 -2.06 36.10 -9.88
CA GLU A 516 -1.62 37.46 -10.17
C GLU A 516 -2.77 38.48 -10.10
N GLU A 517 -3.94 38.10 -10.62
CA GLU A 517 -5.13 38.99 -10.64
C GLU A 517 -5.88 39.06 -9.30
N ASN A 518 -5.89 38.01 -8.50
CA ASN A 518 -6.76 37.92 -7.31
C ASN A 518 -6.02 37.91 -5.97
N TYR A 519 -4.74 37.57 -5.94
CA TYR A 519 -3.95 37.39 -4.72
C TYR A 519 -2.64 38.17 -4.76
N LEU A 520 -1.72 37.87 -5.66
CA LEU A 520 -0.39 38.44 -5.70
C LEU A 520 -0.37 39.95 -6.00
N CYS A 521 -1.39 40.47 -6.69
CA CYS A 521 -1.54 41.90 -6.90
C CYS A 521 -1.67 42.71 -5.61
N ARG A 522 -2.15 42.11 -4.51
CA ARG A 522 -2.32 42.74 -3.19
C ARG A 522 -1.07 42.69 -2.32
N PHE A 523 -0.19 41.71 -2.57
CA PHE A 523 0.98 41.40 -1.74
C PHE A 523 2.27 41.47 -2.55
N LYS A 524 2.61 42.69 -3.04
CA LYS A 524 3.75 42.92 -3.95
C LYS A 524 5.12 42.55 -3.38
N ASN A 525 5.27 42.42 -2.07
CA ASN A 525 6.52 42.07 -1.38
C ASN A 525 6.26 40.94 -0.38
N ILE A 526 5.98 39.75 -0.85
CA ILE A 526 6.01 38.57 0.01
C ILE A 526 7.52 38.25 0.24
N PRO A 527 8.06 38.47 1.45
CA PRO A 527 9.50 38.43 1.69
C PRO A 527 10.05 37.00 1.91
N PHE A 528 9.37 35.96 1.39
CA PHE A 528 9.72 34.57 1.62
C PHE A 528 9.90 33.84 0.29
N GLU A 529 10.53 32.69 0.36
CA GLU A 529 10.49 31.63 -0.62
C GLU A 529 9.04 31.08 -0.68
N LYS A 530 8.13 31.87 -1.28
CA LYS A 530 6.69 31.59 -1.37
C LYS A 530 6.38 30.25 -2.03
N GLU A 531 7.32 29.76 -2.83
CA GLU A 531 7.25 28.46 -3.48
C GLU A 531 7.22 27.30 -2.48
N LEU A 532 7.68 27.52 -1.25
CA LEU A 532 7.74 26.48 -0.20
C LEU A 532 6.41 26.28 0.55
N PHE A 533 5.41 27.12 0.29
CA PHE A 533 4.14 27.11 1.01
C PHE A 533 2.98 26.73 0.09
N THR A 534 1.91 26.18 0.66
CA THR A 534 0.62 26.14 -0.03
C THR A 534 0.00 27.54 -0.04
N LEU A 535 -0.91 27.77 -0.98
CA LEU A 535 -1.63 29.05 -1.01
C LEU A 535 -2.46 29.24 0.27
N GLU A 536 -3.05 28.16 0.83
CA GLU A 536 -3.78 28.19 2.11
C GLU A 536 -2.90 28.68 3.25
N GLU A 537 -1.66 28.16 3.35
CA GLU A 537 -0.71 28.59 4.39
C GLU A 537 -0.34 30.07 4.27
N LEU A 538 -0.14 30.56 3.05
CA LEU A 538 0.11 31.99 2.82
C LEU A 538 -1.11 32.84 3.18
N MET A 539 -2.32 32.39 2.82
CA MET A 539 -3.56 33.10 3.11
C MET A 539 -3.91 33.12 4.62
N ASN A 540 -3.37 32.18 5.40
CA ASN A 540 -3.43 32.18 6.86
C ASN A 540 -2.31 32.99 7.53
N GLY A 541 -1.33 33.44 6.76
CA GLY A 541 -0.18 34.19 7.27
C GLY A 541 -0.54 35.56 7.82
N PRO A 542 0.21 36.10 8.79
CA PRO A 542 -0.11 37.35 9.46
C PRO A 542 -0.06 38.58 8.54
N PHE A 543 0.62 38.48 7.38
CA PHE A 543 0.80 39.62 6.45
C PHE A 543 0.16 39.39 5.08
N THR A 544 -0.41 38.21 4.85
CA THR A 544 -0.90 37.77 3.54
C THR A 544 -2.30 37.19 3.59
N SER A 545 -3.00 37.39 4.72
CA SER A 545 -4.36 36.88 4.93
C SER A 545 -5.39 37.54 4.04
N LEU A 546 -6.36 36.76 3.57
CA LEU A 546 -7.57 37.21 2.91
C LEU A 546 -8.82 36.93 3.77
N PRO A 547 -9.93 37.67 3.58
CA PRO A 547 -11.22 37.27 4.14
C PRO A 547 -11.69 35.91 3.65
N ARG A 548 -12.36 35.13 4.50
CA ARG A 548 -12.77 33.77 4.19
C ARG A 548 -13.65 33.63 2.93
N GLU A 549 -14.52 34.60 2.69
CA GLU A 549 -15.35 34.64 1.48
C GLU A 549 -14.52 34.76 0.19
N GLU A 550 -13.38 35.42 0.26
CA GLU A 550 -12.46 35.53 -0.88
C GLU A 550 -11.67 34.23 -1.11
N TRP A 551 -11.44 33.43 -0.07
CA TRP A 551 -10.84 32.11 -0.18
C TRP A 551 -11.69 31.18 -1.02
N GLU A 552 -12.99 31.09 -0.70
CA GLU A 552 -13.94 30.25 -1.42
C GLU A 552 -14.03 30.64 -2.90
N ALA A 553 -14.04 31.93 -3.17
CA ALA A 553 -14.08 32.48 -4.53
C ALA A 553 -12.77 32.15 -5.30
N LEU A 554 -11.62 32.26 -4.64
CA LEU A 554 -10.32 31.93 -5.24
C LEU A 554 -10.17 30.43 -5.48
N ASP A 555 -10.55 29.61 -4.49
CA ASP A 555 -10.53 28.15 -4.62
C ASP A 555 -11.42 27.68 -5.78
N ALA A 556 -12.63 28.22 -5.89
CA ALA A 556 -13.54 27.90 -7.00
C ALA A 556 -12.95 28.24 -8.38
N LYS A 557 -12.22 29.38 -8.49
CA LYS A 557 -11.53 29.74 -9.74
C LYS A 557 -10.39 28.78 -10.08
N LEU A 558 -9.61 28.37 -9.08
CA LEU A 558 -8.51 27.41 -9.26
C LEU A 558 -9.02 26.03 -9.67
N ARG A 559 -10.09 25.53 -9.04
CA ARG A 559 -10.69 24.22 -9.34
C ARG A 559 -11.26 24.13 -10.76
N ASN A 560 -11.55 25.26 -11.38
CA ASN A 560 -12.07 25.32 -12.76
C ASN A 560 -10.96 25.43 -13.82
N CYS A 561 -9.68 25.43 -13.43
CA CYS A 561 -8.57 25.35 -14.35
C CYS A 561 -8.30 23.93 -14.80
#